data_e8562e046ae9fb53e9122606329b77f2
#
_entry.id   e8562e046ae9fb53e9122606329b77f2
#
_cell.length_a   1.000
_cell.length_b   1.000
_cell.length_c   1.000
_cell.angle_alpha   90.00
_cell.angle_beta   90.00
_cell.angle_gamma   90.00
#
_symmetry.space_group_name_H-M   'P 1'
#
loop_
_entity.id
_entity.type
_entity.pdbx_description
1 polymer ?
#
loop_
_entity_poly.entity_id
_entity_poly.type
_entity_poly.pdbx_seq_one_letter_code
_entity_poly.pdbx_strand_id
1 'polypeptide(L)'
;MTIYFKNGFYDDTLGSIPEGAVAVRAEEYAALLAGQAQGGQIAADSDGRPVLTPPRPSDYHEWDGKKWKIGKAAAAARFAEQKTATAFRLAEKADELKNSLLAGYPQVEIDSFYRQEKEALARQADNNAPTPMLAQIAAARGVELDVLIEKVVEKSARLAVAAGAIIGKRQQLEDKLNAIETAPGLDAMEKEIEEWTLNIG
;
A
#
# COMPACT_ATOMS: atom_id res chain seq x y z
N MET A 1 27.71 -13.55 44.26
CA MET A 1 27.18 -13.01 43.01
C MET A 1 25.73 -13.45 42.91
N THR A 2 24.81 -12.52 43.05
CA THR A 2 23.37 -12.73 42.90
C THR A 2 22.88 -11.93 41.73
N ILE A 3 22.12 -12.55 40.82
CA ILE A 3 21.52 -11.89 39.67
C ILE A 3 20.13 -11.42 40.07
N TYR A 4 19.79 -10.21 39.68
CA TYR A 4 18.47 -9.61 39.88
C TYR A 4 17.86 -9.20 38.51
N PHE A 5 16.55 -9.19 38.44
CA PHE A 5 15.84 -8.80 37.23
C PHE A 5 14.84 -7.66 37.47
N LYS A 6 14.90 -6.61 36.64
CA LYS A 6 13.89 -5.57 36.49
C LYS A 6 14.06 -4.90 35.16
N ASN A 7 13.30 -5.33 34.15
CA ASN A 7 13.44 -4.91 32.74
C ASN A 7 14.86 -5.11 32.16
N GLY A 8 15.68 -5.92 32.82
CA GLY A 8 17.06 -6.26 32.51
C GLY A 8 17.68 -7.00 33.66
N PHE A 9 18.86 -7.59 33.49
CA PHE A 9 19.59 -8.29 34.54
C PHE A 9 20.63 -7.37 35.17
N TYR A 10 20.75 -7.47 36.48
CA TYR A 10 21.69 -6.71 37.33
C TYR A 10 22.46 -7.68 38.21
N ASP A 11 23.73 -7.39 38.42
CA ASP A 11 24.64 -8.16 39.25
C ASP A 11 25.02 -7.34 40.52
N ASP A 12 24.85 -7.93 41.69
CA ASP A 12 25.12 -7.27 42.97
C ASP A 12 26.61 -6.91 43.21
N THR A 13 27.51 -7.48 42.39
CA THR A 13 28.96 -7.16 42.46
C THR A 13 29.37 -6.01 41.53
N LEU A 14 28.54 -5.61 40.59
CA LEU A 14 28.86 -4.65 39.53
C LEU A 14 28.21 -3.28 39.72
N GLY A 15 27.21 -3.15 40.60
CA GLY A 15 26.54 -1.87 40.79
C GLY A 15 25.32 -1.93 41.71
N SER A 16 24.57 -0.82 41.79
CA SER A 16 23.35 -0.74 42.59
C SER A 16 22.19 -1.52 41.94
N ILE A 17 21.49 -2.31 42.72
CA ILE A 17 20.31 -3.04 42.32
C ILE A 17 19.10 -2.08 42.31
N PRO A 18 18.33 -2.00 41.24
CA PRO A 18 17.10 -1.18 41.18
C PRO A 18 16.10 -1.62 42.26
N GLU A 19 15.41 -0.65 42.86
CA GLU A 19 14.35 -0.94 43.84
C GLU A 19 13.25 -1.79 43.17
N GLY A 20 12.81 -2.87 43.86
CA GLY A 20 11.81 -3.80 43.34
C GLY A 20 12.34 -4.81 42.32
N ALA A 21 13.65 -4.93 42.14
CA ALA A 21 14.24 -6.01 41.36
C ALA A 21 14.10 -7.36 42.08
N VAL A 22 13.80 -8.41 41.33
CA VAL A 22 13.57 -9.78 41.81
C VAL A 22 14.85 -10.59 41.67
N ALA A 23 15.29 -11.29 42.74
CA ALA A 23 16.44 -12.18 42.67
C ALA A 23 16.15 -13.39 41.77
N VAL A 24 17.12 -13.74 40.92
CA VAL A 24 17.04 -14.82 39.95
C VAL A 24 18.11 -15.85 40.24
N ARG A 25 17.75 -17.12 40.27
CA ARG A 25 18.72 -18.20 40.48
C ARG A 25 19.64 -18.34 39.30
N ALA A 26 20.88 -18.74 39.50
CA ALA A 26 21.89 -18.87 38.46
C ALA A 26 21.45 -19.84 37.33
N GLU A 27 20.81 -20.95 37.70
CA GLU A 27 20.28 -21.91 36.73
C GLU A 27 19.17 -21.34 35.89
N GLU A 28 18.26 -20.57 36.50
CA GLU A 28 17.14 -19.89 35.81
C GLU A 28 17.67 -18.81 34.84
N TYR A 29 18.66 -18.02 35.32
CA TYR A 29 19.33 -17.04 34.49
C TYR A 29 19.97 -17.66 33.24
N ALA A 30 20.72 -18.78 33.44
CA ALA A 30 21.35 -19.49 32.31
C ALA A 30 20.31 -20.05 31.31
N ALA A 31 19.20 -20.60 31.82
CA ALA A 31 18.12 -21.12 30.98
C ALA A 31 17.44 -20.00 30.17
N LEU A 32 17.19 -18.83 30.76
CA LEU A 32 16.62 -17.67 30.10
C LEU A 32 17.53 -17.15 28.98
N LEU A 33 18.84 -17.04 29.22
CA LEU A 33 19.81 -16.64 28.19
C LEU A 33 19.93 -17.67 27.07
N ALA A 34 19.91 -18.97 27.38
CA ALA A 34 19.91 -20.01 26.36
C ALA A 34 18.65 -19.96 25.46
N GLY A 35 17.48 -19.73 26.06
CA GLY A 35 16.24 -19.55 25.32
C GLY A 35 16.21 -18.26 24.48
N GLN A 36 16.81 -17.18 24.98
CA GLN A 36 16.96 -15.94 24.22
C GLN A 36 17.87 -16.14 22.99
N ALA A 37 18.96 -16.90 23.15
CA ALA A 37 19.84 -17.24 22.04
C ALA A 37 19.16 -18.09 20.95
N GLN A 38 18.05 -18.76 21.28
CA GLN A 38 17.20 -19.52 20.34
C GLN A 38 16.05 -18.68 19.75
N GLY A 39 16.04 -17.35 19.96
CA GLY A 39 15.07 -16.44 19.39
C GLY A 39 13.91 -16.08 20.33
N GLY A 40 13.89 -16.58 21.57
CA GLY A 40 12.94 -16.14 22.59
C GLY A 40 13.22 -14.70 23.07
N GLN A 41 12.25 -14.10 23.76
CA GLN A 41 12.43 -12.83 24.44
C GLN A 41 12.26 -13.00 25.94
N ILE A 42 13.03 -12.24 26.73
CA ILE A 42 12.90 -12.25 28.18
C ILE A 42 12.05 -11.05 28.59
N ALA A 43 10.93 -11.31 29.27
CA ALA A 43 10.00 -10.31 29.77
C ALA A 43 9.66 -10.57 31.24
N ALA A 44 9.06 -9.57 31.92
CA ALA A 44 8.52 -9.75 33.25
C ALA A 44 7.16 -10.45 33.21
N ASP A 45 6.92 -11.42 34.10
CA ASP A 45 5.57 -11.90 34.38
C ASP A 45 4.78 -10.92 35.27
N SER A 46 3.57 -11.30 35.69
CA SER A 46 2.72 -10.48 36.57
C SER A 46 3.33 -10.21 37.94
N ASP A 47 4.32 -10.99 38.40
CA ASP A 47 5.01 -10.87 39.67
C ASP A 47 6.38 -10.19 39.53
N GLY A 48 6.70 -9.72 38.31
CA GLY A 48 7.97 -9.06 38.00
C GLY A 48 9.14 -10.04 37.80
N ARG A 49 8.91 -11.35 37.72
CA ARG A 49 9.94 -12.37 37.47
C ARG A 49 10.23 -12.49 35.97
N PRO A 50 11.51 -12.77 35.63
CA PRO A 50 11.84 -12.97 34.22
C PRO A 50 11.24 -14.29 33.70
N VAL A 51 10.59 -14.22 32.55
CA VAL A 51 10.07 -15.38 31.83
C VAL A 51 10.50 -15.33 30.36
N LEU A 52 10.74 -16.51 29.78
CA LEU A 52 11.00 -16.63 28.37
C LEU A 52 9.67 -16.62 27.62
N THR A 53 9.54 -15.71 26.67
CA THR A 53 8.34 -15.56 25.84
C THR A 53 8.65 -15.88 24.37
N PRO A 54 7.66 -16.26 23.56
CA PRO A 54 7.82 -16.25 22.12
C PRO A 54 8.25 -14.85 21.63
N PRO A 55 8.86 -14.75 20.44
CA PRO A 55 9.18 -13.45 19.85
C PRO A 55 7.94 -12.54 19.78
N ARG A 56 8.16 -11.24 19.95
CA ARG A 56 7.10 -10.24 19.81
C ARG A 56 6.49 -10.31 18.42
N PRO A 57 5.17 -10.56 18.26
CA PRO A 57 4.57 -10.80 16.96
C PRO A 57 4.59 -9.57 16.04
N SER A 58 4.53 -8.34 16.60
CA SER A 58 4.69 -7.06 15.87
C SER A 58 4.90 -5.92 16.87
N ASP A 59 5.25 -4.72 16.35
CA ASP A 59 5.44 -3.51 17.15
C ASP A 59 4.18 -3.03 17.88
N TYR A 60 3.02 -3.52 17.49
CA TYR A 60 1.74 -3.22 18.13
C TYR A 60 1.43 -4.09 19.34
N HIS A 61 2.22 -5.14 19.60
CA HIS A 61 2.00 -6.06 20.71
C HIS A 61 2.75 -5.59 21.96
N GLU A 62 2.07 -5.69 23.08
CA GLU A 62 2.61 -5.45 24.41
C GLU A 62 2.46 -6.73 25.25
N TRP A 63 3.46 -7.01 26.10
CA TRP A 63 3.44 -8.15 26.99
C TRP A 63 2.62 -7.81 28.25
N ASP A 64 1.58 -8.61 28.57
CA ASP A 64 0.71 -8.37 29.73
C ASP A 64 1.10 -9.17 30.99
N GLY A 65 2.29 -9.78 30.97
CA GLY A 65 2.76 -10.68 32.01
C GLY A 65 2.45 -12.17 31.76
N LYS A 66 1.63 -12.48 30.75
CA LYS A 66 1.23 -13.86 30.37
C LYS A 66 1.24 -14.11 28.87
N LYS A 67 0.88 -13.13 28.08
CA LYS A 67 0.80 -13.22 26.61
C LYS A 67 0.98 -11.88 25.95
N TRP A 68 1.34 -11.93 24.68
CA TRP A 68 1.34 -10.74 23.82
C TRP A 68 -0.09 -10.31 23.50
N LYS A 69 -0.41 -9.04 23.69
CA LYS A 69 -1.70 -8.43 23.41
C LYS A 69 -1.53 -7.16 22.59
N ILE A 70 -2.48 -6.86 21.74
CA ILE A 70 -2.59 -5.55 21.09
C ILE A 70 -3.55 -4.71 21.92
N GLY A 71 -3.06 -3.60 22.47
CA GLY A 71 -3.90 -2.62 23.16
C GLY A 71 -4.88 -1.95 22.19
N LYS A 72 -5.99 -1.41 22.71
CA LYS A 72 -7.02 -0.76 21.89
C LYS A 72 -6.46 0.39 21.03
N ALA A 73 -5.58 1.21 21.58
CA ALA A 73 -4.95 2.31 20.87
C ALA A 73 -4.03 1.80 19.74
N ALA A 74 -3.21 0.79 20.02
CA ALA A 74 -2.30 0.17 19.05
C ALA A 74 -3.08 -0.56 17.94
N ALA A 75 -4.20 -1.21 18.27
CA ALA A 75 -5.09 -1.82 17.29
C ALA A 75 -5.71 -0.78 16.35
N ALA A 76 -6.15 0.36 16.91
CA ALA A 76 -6.68 1.47 16.12
C ALA A 76 -5.61 2.10 15.21
N ALA A 77 -4.39 2.29 15.72
CA ALA A 77 -3.28 2.81 14.92
C ALA A 77 -2.92 1.87 13.77
N ARG A 78 -2.80 0.57 14.04
CA ARG A 78 -2.55 -0.45 13.01
C ARG A 78 -3.64 -0.46 11.94
N PHE A 79 -4.92 -0.38 12.34
CA PHE A 79 -6.03 -0.32 11.42
C PHE A 79 -5.96 0.92 10.51
N ALA A 80 -5.64 2.10 11.08
CA ALA A 80 -5.50 3.33 10.32
C ALA A 80 -4.34 3.25 9.31
N GLU A 81 -3.20 2.68 9.69
CA GLU A 81 -2.07 2.46 8.79
C GLU A 81 -2.42 1.49 7.66
N GLN A 82 -3.06 0.36 7.96
CA GLN A 82 -3.52 -0.58 6.95
C GLN A 82 -4.49 0.08 5.97
N LYS A 83 -5.44 0.87 6.47
CA LYS A 83 -6.41 1.61 5.65
C LYS A 83 -5.71 2.59 4.70
N THR A 84 -4.70 3.30 5.20
CA THR A 84 -3.87 4.21 4.38
C THR A 84 -3.09 3.44 3.31
N ALA A 85 -2.48 2.32 3.67
CA ALA A 85 -1.75 1.47 2.72
C ALA A 85 -2.68 0.90 1.63
N THR A 86 -3.90 0.49 1.99
CA THR A 86 -4.90 0.00 1.03
C THR A 86 -5.34 1.11 0.08
N ALA A 87 -5.51 2.37 0.56
CA ALA A 87 -5.81 3.52 -0.30
C ALA A 87 -4.69 3.78 -1.32
N PHE A 88 -3.44 3.61 -0.90
CA PHE A 88 -2.27 3.75 -1.79
C PHE A 88 -2.27 2.67 -2.88
N ARG A 89 -2.51 1.41 -2.51
CA ARG A 89 -2.63 0.29 -3.46
C ARG A 89 -3.76 0.49 -4.47
N LEU A 90 -4.89 1.07 -4.03
CA LEU A 90 -6.00 1.41 -4.92
C LEU A 90 -5.57 2.43 -5.99
N ALA A 91 -4.81 3.45 -5.61
CA ALA A 91 -4.29 4.43 -6.55
C ALA A 91 -3.27 3.81 -7.52
N GLU A 92 -2.34 3.00 -7.02
CA GLU A 92 -1.36 2.27 -7.83
C GLU A 92 -2.04 1.34 -8.85
N LYS A 93 -3.11 0.64 -8.43
CA LYS A 93 -3.87 -0.25 -9.33
C LYS A 93 -4.56 0.53 -10.44
N ALA A 94 -5.11 1.69 -10.15
CA ALA A 94 -5.70 2.56 -11.16
C ALA A 94 -4.65 3.05 -12.17
N ASP A 95 -3.46 3.43 -11.71
CA ASP A 95 -2.35 3.84 -12.56
C ASP A 95 -1.82 2.67 -13.41
N GLU A 96 -1.71 1.47 -12.86
CA GLU A 96 -1.37 0.24 -13.60
C GLU A 96 -2.35 0.00 -14.76
N LEU A 97 -3.65 0.06 -14.49
CA LEU A 97 -4.68 -0.13 -15.50
C LEU A 97 -4.64 0.96 -16.57
N LYS A 98 -4.47 2.23 -16.20
CA LYS A 98 -4.26 3.33 -17.15
C LYS A 98 -3.02 3.08 -18.02
N ASN A 99 -1.90 2.69 -17.39
CA ASN A 99 -0.66 2.44 -18.13
C ASN A 99 -0.78 1.26 -19.09
N SER A 100 -1.60 0.25 -18.77
CA SER A 100 -1.88 -0.85 -19.68
C SER A 100 -2.61 -0.41 -20.95
N LEU A 101 -3.49 0.62 -20.87
CA LEU A 101 -4.15 1.21 -22.04
C LEU A 101 -3.18 1.91 -23.00
N LEU A 102 -2.08 2.42 -22.45
CA LEU A 102 -1.08 3.17 -23.20
C LEU A 102 0.14 2.30 -23.59
N ALA A 103 0.10 1.01 -23.24
CA ALA A 103 1.19 0.09 -23.54
C ALA A 103 1.44 0.00 -25.06
N GLY A 104 2.73 0.11 -25.43
CA GLY A 104 3.16 0.07 -26.83
C GLY A 104 3.18 1.43 -27.54
N TYR A 105 2.69 2.51 -26.92
CA TYR A 105 2.85 3.86 -27.48
C TYR A 105 4.13 4.51 -26.94
N PRO A 106 4.98 5.11 -27.83
CA PRO A 106 6.07 5.94 -27.42
C PRO A 106 5.59 7.18 -26.65
N GLN A 107 6.40 7.67 -25.68
CA GLN A 107 6.01 8.82 -24.86
C GLN A 107 5.64 10.06 -25.68
N VAL A 108 6.36 10.33 -26.78
CA VAL A 108 6.07 11.45 -27.69
C VAL A 108 4.66 11.37 -28.31
N GLU A 109 4.16 10.16 -28.55
CA GLU A 109 2.78 9.98 -29.04
C GLU A 109 1.78 10.23 -27.91
N ILE A 110 2.02 9.66 -26.72
CA ILE A 110 1.16 9.85 -25.54
C ILE A 110 1.00 11.34 -25.22
N ASP A 111 2.10 12.07 -25.20
CA ASP A 111 2.13 13.51 -24.89
C ASP A 111 1.37 14.33 -25.95
N SER A 112 1.25 13.80 -27.15
CA SER A 112 0.55 14.47 -28.26
C SER A 112 -0.96 14.17 -28.33
N PHE A 113 -1.48 13.15 -27.65
CA PHE A 113 -2.87 12.68 -27.79
C PHE A 113 -3.90 13.79 -27.59
N TYR A 114 -3.76 14.57 -26.51
CA TYR A 114 -4.66 15.68 -26.25
C TYR A 114 -4.69 16.71 -27.39
N ARG A 115 -3.52 17.01 -27.99
CA ARG A 115 -3.43 17.95 -29.10
C ARG A 115 -4.02 17.37 -30.38
N GLN A 116 -3.76 16.09 -30.69
CA GLN A 116 -4.37 15.42 -31.84
C GLN A 116 -5.89 15.41 -31.73
N GLU A 117 -6.44 15.04 -30.57
CA GLU A 117 -7.87 15.06 -30.32
C GLU A 117 -8.46 16.45 -30.51
N LYS A 118 -7.84 17.49 -29.92
CA LYS A 118 -8.30 18.87 -30.04
C LYS A 118 -8.34 19.32 -31.50
N GLU A 119 -7.30 19.05 -32.29
CA GLU A 119 -7.26 19.37 -33.72
C GLU A 119 -8.34 18.60 -34.49
N ALA A 120 -8.53 17.31 -34.21
CA ALA A 120 -9.49 16.45 -34.85
C ALA A 120 -10.95 16.93 -34.61
N LEU A 121 -11.28 17.20 -33.32
CA LEU A 121 -12.63 17.69 -32.96
C LEU A 121 -12.90 19.08 -33.53
N ALA A 122 -11.92 19.98 -33.52
CA ALA A 122 -12.06 21.30 -34.15
C ALA A 122 -12.34 21.18 -35.66
N ARG A 123 -11.66 20.29 -36.37
CA ARG A 123 -11.84 20.05 -37.78
C ARG A 123 -13.20 19.42 -38.11
N GLN A 124 -13.73 18.54 -37.24
CA GLN A 124 -15.09 18.01 -37.40
C GLN A 124 -16.17 19.10 -37.26
N ALA A 125 -15.92 20.07 -36.34
CA ALA A 125 -16.84 21.20 -36.12
C ALA A 125 -16.75 22.27 -37.24
N ASP A 126 -15.57 22.52 -37.78
CA ASP A 126 -15.29 23.47 -38.86
C ASP A 126 -14.24 22.91 -39.82
N ASN A 127 -14.67 22.64 -41.03
CA ASN A 127 -13.80 22.10 -42.09
C ASN A 127 -12.60 23.01 -42.43
N ASN A 128 -12.56 24.26 -41.99
CA ASN A 128 -11.44 25.17 -42.21
C ASN A 128 -10.52 25.27 -40.96
N ALA A 129 -10.86 24.57 -39.88
CA ALA A 129 -10.02 24.59 -38.68
C ALA A 129 -8.58 24.07 -38.95
N PRO A 130 -7.54 24.77 -38.48
CA PRO A 130 -6.16 24.35 -38.73
C PRO A 130 -5.82 23.09 -37.96
N THR A 131 -5.16 22.14 -38.65
CA THR A 131 -4.71 20.86 -38.09
C THR A 131 -3.23 20.63 -38.32
N PRO A 132 -2.33 21.52 -37.86
CA PRO A 132 -0.91 21.46 -38.23
C PRO A 132 -0.22 20.16 -37.84
N MET A 133 -0.54 19.60 -36.68
CA MET A 133 0.03 18.33 -36.22
C MET A 133 -0.51 17.16 -37.03
N LEU A 134 -1.85 17.07 -37.15
CA LEU A 134 -2.47 15.96 -37.92
C LEU A 134 -2.10 16.00 -39.39
N ALA A 135 -2.02 17.16 -40.02
CA ALA A 135 -1.58 17.33 -41.40
C ALA A 135 -0.14 16.82 -41.59
N GLN A 136 0.78 17.13 -40.66
CA GLN A 136 2.13 16.64 -40.72
C GLN A 136 2.22 15.12 -40.55
N ILE A 137 1.43 14.55 -39.59
CA ILE A 137 1.36 13.10 -39.41
C ILE A 137 0.79 12.42 -40.64
N ALA A 138 -0.30 12.93 -41.23
CA ALA A 138 -0.91 12.40 -42.43
C ALA A 138 0.06 12.38 -43.62
N ALA A 139 0.73 13.49 -43.86
CA ALA A 139 1.75 13.61 -44.92
C ALA A 139 2.92 12.62 -44.71
N ALA A 140 3.45 12.52 -43.51
CA ALA A 140 4.56 11.61 -43.22
C ALA A 140 4.18 10.13 -43.38
N ARG A 141 2.90 9.79 -43.12
CA ARG A 141 2.38 8.42 -43.24
C ARG A 141 1.83 8.09 -44.63
N GLY A 142 1.68 9.07 -45.50
CA GLY A 142 1.06 8.90 -46.80
C GLY A 142 -0.43 8.49 -46.72
N VAL A 143 -1.17 9.05 -45.72
CA VAL A 143 -2.60 8.79 -45.53
C VAL A 143 -3.40 10.09 -45.70
N GLU A 144 -4.67 9.95 -46.11
CA GLU A 144 -5.55 11.10 -46.19
C GLU A 144 -5.84 11.70 -44.81
N LEU A 145 -5.83 13.03 -44.71
CA LEU A 145 -6.01 13.77 -43.47
C LEU A 145 -7.35 13.46 -42.82
N ASP A 146 -8.44 13.44 -43.57
CA ASP A 146 -9.78 13.22 -43.04
C ASP A 146 -9.91 11.78 -42.48
N VAL A 147 -9.29 10.78 -43.11
CA VAL A 147 -9.21 9.40 -42.58
C VAL A 147 -8.43 9.34 -41.28
N LEU A 148 -7.34 10.13 -41.15
CA LEU A 148 -6.58 10.21 -39.91
C LEU A 148 -7.41 10.86 -38.78
N ILE A 149 -8.14 11.93 -39.09
CA ILE A 149 -9.02 12.65 -38.17
C ILE A 149 -10.09 11.71 -37.58
N GLU A 150 -10.79 10.97 -38.43
CA GLU A 150 -11.81 9.98 -38.01
C GLU A 150 -11.22 8.96 -37.03
N LYS A 151 -10.03 8.41 -37.36
CA LYS A 151 -9.33 7.45 -36.48
C LYS A 151 -8.89 8.04 -35.15
N VAL A 152 -8.47 9.30 -35.15
CA VAL A 152 -8.08 10.00 -33.89
C VAL A 152 -9.30 10.18 -33.01
N VAL A 153 -10.43 10.65 -33.55
CA VAL A 153 -11.68 10.83 -32.79
C VAL A 153 -12.19 9.50 -32.24
N GLU A 154 -12.19 8.43 -33.06
CA GLU A 154 -12.59 7.10 -32.59
C GLU A 154 -11.72 6.60 -31.45
N LYS A 155 -10.39 6.71 -31.58
CA LYS A 155 -9.45 6.27 -30.56
C LYS A 155 -9.55 7.10 -29.28
N SER A 156 -9.66 8.43 -29.38
CA SER A 156 -9.80 9.30 -28.22
C SER A 156 -11.10 9.02 -27.45
N ALA A 157 -12.20 8.77 -28.14
CA ALA A 157 -13.47 8.38 -27.55
C ALA A 157 -13.37 7.05 -26.79
N ARG A 158 -12.71 6.03 -27.37
CA ARG A 158 -12.47 4.75 -26.69
C ARG A 158 -11.58 4.92 -25.44
N LEU A 159 -10.52 5.73 -25.54
CA LEU A 159 -9.64 6.01 -24.40
C LEU A 159 -10.40 6.74 -23.30
N ALA A 160 -11.25 7.71 -23.65
CA ALA A 160 -12.07 8.43 -22.68
C ALA A 160 -13.03 7.51 -21.93
N VAL A 161 -13.69 6.58 -22.61
CA VAL A 161 -14.57 5.57 -22.02
C VAL A 161 -13.78 4.69 -21.05
N ALA A 162 -12.62 4.19 -21.49
CA ALA A 162 -11.75 3.36 -20.64
C ALA A 162 -11.26 4.10 -19.39
N ALA A 163 -10.78 5.33 -19.57
CA ALA A 163 -10.37 6.17 -18.45
C ALA A 163 -11.52 6.46 -17.48
N GLY A 164 -12.71 6.75 -18.01
CA GLY A 164 -13.92 6.95 -17.21
C GLY A 164 -14.29 5.71 -16.38
N ALA A 165 -14.16 4.51 -16.95
CA ALA A 165 -14.39 3.26 -16.23
C ALA A 165 -13.38 3.05 -15.09
N ILE A 166 -12.10 3.34 -15.31
CA ILE A 166 -11.07 3.28 -14.28
C ILE A 166 -11.37 4.28 -13.15
N ILE A 167 -11.64 5.54 -13.51
CA ILE A 167 -11.91 6.61 -12.53
C ILE A 167 -13.16 6.27 -11.70
N GLY A 168 -14.25 5.87 -12.36
CA GLY A 168 -15.49 5.54 -11.67
C GLY A 168 -15.34 4.34 -10.72
N LYS A 169 -14.65 3.28 -11.15
CA LYS A 169 -14.38 2.11 -10.29
C LYS A 169 -13.47 2.47 -9.12
N ARG A 170 -12.41 3.26 -9.36
CA ARG A 170 -11.52 3.73 -8.29
C ARG A 170 -12.30 4.52 -7.23
N GLN A 171 -13.15 5.46 -7.64
CA GLN A 171 -13.97 6.24 -6.72
C GLN A 171 -14.95 5.36 -5.94
N GLN A 172 -15.61 4.41 -6.61
CA GLN A 172 -16.48 3.44 -5.94
C GLN A 172 -15.75 2.63 -4.87
N LEU A 173 -14.51 2.18 -5.16
CA LEU A 173 -13.69 1.42 -4.20
C LEU A 173 -13.19 2.32 -3.06
N GLU A 174 -12.89 3.59 -3.34
CA GLU A 174 -12.51 4.58 -2.33
C GLU A 174 -13.67 4.85 -1.35
N ASP A 175 -14.89 5.00 -1.84
CA ASP A 175 -16.08 5.16 -1.00
C ASP A 175 -16.31 3.93 -0.11
N LYS A 176 -16.17 2.72 -0.67
CA LYS A 176 -16.23 1.47 0.09
C LYS A 176 -15.14 1.42 1.15
N LEU A 177 -13.89 1.73 0.81
CA LEU A 177 -12.76 1.73 1.73
C LEU A 177 -12.99 2.70 2.88
N ASN A 178 -13.52 3.88 2.60
CA ASN A 178 -13.83 4.89 3.62
C ASN A 178 -14.87 4.39 4.64
N ALA A 179 -15.82 3.57 4.22
CA ALA A 179 -16.85 2.98 5.06
C ALA A 179 -16.38 1.75 5.87
N ILE A 180 -15.18 1.20 5.61
CA ILE A 180 -14.68 0.03 6.33
C ILE A 180 -14.23 0.41 7.75
N GLU A 181 -14.73 -0.34 8.74
CA GLU A 181 -14.42 -0.17 10.17
C GLU A 181 -13.73 -1.40 10.79
N THR A 182 -13.48 -2.46 10.04
CA THR A 182 -12.94 -3.73 10.55
C THR A 182 -11.75 -4.23 9.73
N ALA A 183 -10.80 -4.91 10.38
CA ALA A 183 -9.65 -5.50 9.69
C ALA A 183 -10.05 -6.54 8.63
N PRO A 184 -11.00 -7.48 8.87
CA PRO A 184 -11.46 -8.37 7.81
C PRO A 184 -12.09 -7.66 6.61
N GLY A 185 -12.67 -6.47 6.84
CA GLY A 185 -13.18 -5.62 5.75
C GLY A 185 -12.04 -5.08 4.88
N LEU A 186 -10.90 -4.70 5.48
CA LEU A 186 -9.71 -4.26 4.74
C LEU A 186 -9.11 -5.42 3.92
N ASP A 187 -9.02 -6.62 4.51
CA ASP A 187 -8.50 -7.79 3.80
C ASP A 187 -9.36 -8.14 2.56
N ALA A 188 -10.68 -8.02 2.70
CA ALA A 188 -11.61 -8.20 1.58
C ALA A 188 -11.45 -7.12 0.51
N MET A 189 -11.22 -5.86 0.92
CA MET A 189 -10.98 -4.74 0.00
C MET A 189 -9.67 -4.90 -0.76
N GLU A 190 -8.59 -5.31 -0.10
CA GLU A 190 -7.31 -5.57 -0.76
C GLU A 190 -7.46 -6.61 -1.87
N LYS A 191 -8.23 -7.67 -1.59
CA LYS A 191 -8.53 -8.70 -2.60
C LYS A 191 -9.38 -8.15 -3.76
N GLU A 192 -10.41 -7.33 -3.48
CA GLU A 192 -11.21 -6.69 -4.52
C GLU A 192 -10.34 -5.77 -5.42
N ILE A 193 -9.37 -5.06 -4.84
CA ILE A 193 -8.43 -4.22 -5.57
C ILE A 193 -7.50 -5.07 -6.44
N GLU A 194 -6.96 -6.17 -5.91
CA GLU A 194 -6.06 -7.07 -6.65
C GLU A 194 -6.77 -7.70 -7.85
N GLU A 195 -8.00 -8.16 -7.66
CA GLU A 195 -8.82 -8.80 -8.70
C GLU A 195 -9.40 -7.80 -9.71
N TRP A 196 -9.28 -6.49 -9.47
CA TRP A 196 -9.83 -5.48 -10.36
C TRP A 196 -9.12 -5.49 -11.71
N THR A 197 -9.86 -5.80 -12.75
CA THR A 197 -9.45 -5.78 -14.16
C THR A 197 -10.30 -4.82 -14.97
N LEU A 198 -9.78 -4.34 -16.07
CA LEU A 198 -10.49 -3.46 -16.99
C LEU A 198 -11.25 -4.31 -18.02
N ASN A 199 -12.57 -4.40 -17.85
CA ASN A 199 -13.46 -5.00 -18.84
C ASN A 199 -14.06 -3.88 -19.69
N ILE A 200 -13.44 -3.61 -20.84
CA ILE A 200 -13.98 -2.71 -21.86
C ILE A 200 -14.59 -3.62 -22.91
N GLY A 201 -15.94 -3.72 -22.91
CA GLY A 201 -16.69 -4.46 -23.91
C GLY A 201 -16.58 -3.85 -25.31
#